data_5375d50e3eab81c04d229c810b067b34
#
_entry.id   5375d50e3eab81c04d229c810b067b34
#
_cell.length_a   1.000
_cell.length_b   1.000
_cell.length_c   1.000
_cell.angle_alpha   90.00
_cell.angle_beta   90.00
_cell.angle_gamma   90.00
#
_symmetry.space_group_name_H-M   'P 1'
#
loop_
_entity.id
_entity.type
_entity.pdbx_description
1 polymer ?
#
loop_
_entity_poly.entity_id
_entity_poly.type
_entity_poly.pdbx_seq_one_letter_code
_entity_poly.pdbx_strand_id
1 'polypeptide(L)'
;ILLLDEPTTYLDICHQLALMELVERLHDALGLTVIMVLHDLNQAMRYSSHLVAIADGRVMADGVPEDVFTCDLVRNLYGVDSLVQDMELAGRRTRLCFPQRVAREKKEVLYA
;
A
#
# COMPACT_ATOMS: atom_id res chain seq x y z
N ILE A 1 11.12 -17.61 5.14
CA ILE A 1 10.62 -16.46 4.31
C ILE A 1 9.38 -16.91 3.55
N LEU A 2 8.35 -16.12 3.64
CA LEU A 2 7.12 -16.33 2.89
C LEU A 2 6.98 -15.24 1.82
N LEU A 3 6.86 -15.67 0.56
CA LEU A 3 6.68 -14.75 -0.58
C LEU A 3 5.27 -14.90 -1.12
N LEU A 4 4.53 -13.79 -1.18
CA LEU A 4 3.17 -13.77 -1.69
C LEU A 4 3.04 -12.71 -2.78
N ASP A 5 2.58 -13.11 -3.95
CA ASP A 5 2.39 -12.21 -5.09
C ASP A 5 0.91 -11.93 -5.28
N GLU A 6 0.49 -10.72 -4.93
CA GLU A 6 -0.90 -10.27 -5.03
C GLU A 6 -1.90 -11.24 -4.40
N PRO A 7 -1.71 -11.61 -3.12
CA PRO A 7 -2.50 -12.67 -2.53
C PRO A 7 -3.97 -12.33 -2.33
N THR A 8 -4.33 -11.04 -2.39
CA THR A 8 -5.70 -10.57 -2.16
C THR A 8 -6.46 -10.33 -3.46
N THR A 9 -5.82 -10.46 -4.61
CA THR A 9 -6.47 -10.32 -5.91
C THR A 9 -7.54 -11.40 -6.07
N TYR A 10 -8.72 -11.03 -6.56
CA TYR A 10 -9.88 -11.91 -6.75
C TYR A 10 -10.58 -12.37 -5.46
N LEU A 11 -10.17 -11.88 -4.30
CA LEU A 11 -10.86 -12.16 -3.05
C LEU A 11 -11.84 -11.04 -2.71
N ASP A 12 -12.97 -11.39 -2.08
CA ASP A 12 -13.86 -10.38 -1.52
C ASP A 12 -13.26 -9.78 -0.24
N ILE A 13 -13.89 -8.74 0.29
CA ILE A 13 -13.38 -8.01 1.44
C ILE A 13 -13.16 -8.93 2.65
N CYS A 14 -14.11 -9.81 2.92
CA CYS A 14 -14.01 -10.72 4.06
C CYS A 14 -12.79 -11.64 3.94
N HIS A 15 -12.61 -12.23 2.77
CA HIS A 15 -11.48 -13.14 2.54
C HIS A 15 -10.16 -12.40 2.47
N GLN A 16 -10.13 -11.18 1.95
CA GLN A 16 -8.93 -10.34 1.99
C GLN A 16 -8.47 -10.09 3.41
N LEU A 17 -9.39 -9.67 4.27
CA LEU A 17 -9.08 -9.41 5.67
C LEU A 17 -8.65 -10.68 6.41
N ALA A 18 -9.34 -11.79 6.17
CA ALA A 18 -8.99 -13.06 6.78
C ALA A 18 -7.59 -13.51 6.40
N LEU A 19 -7.22 -13.34 5.13
CA LEU A 19 -5.87 -13.68 4.67
C LEU A 19 -4.81 -12.79 5.33
N MET A 20 -5.05 -11.49 5.38
CA MET A 20 -4.09 -10.56 5.99
C MET A 20 -3.91 -10.83 7.47
N GLU A 21 -5.00 -11.13 8.18
CA GLU A 21 -4.93 -11.51 9.59
C GLU A 21 -4.16 -12.82 9.80
N LEU A 22 -4.36 -13.78 8.91
CA LEU A 22 -3.61 -15.04 8.96
C LEU A 22 -2.12 -14.80 8.78
N VAL A 23 -1.75 -13.98 7.81
CA VAL A 23 -0.34 -13.65 7.56
C VAL A 23 0.27 -12.95 8.77
N GLU A 24 -0.44 -12.02 9.39
CA GLU A 24 0.03 -11.38 10.62
C GLU A 24 0.27 -12.39 11.74
N ARG A 25 -0.67 -13.30 11.93
CA ARG A 25 -0.53 -14.33 12.97
C ARG A 25 0.67 -15.25 12.71
N LEU A 26 0.90 -15.64 11.47
CA LEU A 26 2.06 -16.45 11.11
C LEU A 26 3.36 -15.70 11.35
N HIS A 27 3.40 -14.44 11.01
CA HIS A 27 4.56 -13.61 11.27
C HIS A 27 4.84 -13.51 12.77
N ASP A 28 3.83 -13.21 13.56
CA ASP A 28 3.97 -13.02 15.00
C ASP A 28 4.31 -14.33 15.73
N ALA A 29 3.67 -15.43 15.35
CA ALA A 29 3.83 -16.70 16.02
C ALA A 29 5.13 -17.42 15.65
N LEU A 30 5.55 -17.33 14.39
CA LEU A 30 6.68 -18.10 13.85
C LEU A 30 7.91 -17.25 13.54
N GLY A 31 7.82 -15.95 13.67
CA GLY A 31 8.91 -15.04 13.33
C GLY A 31 9.26 -15.06 11.84
N LEU A 32 8.30 -15.41 10.99
CA LEU A 32 8.53 -15.45 9.54
C LEU A 32 8.72 -14.07 8.96
N THR A 33 9.70 -13.93 8.09
CA THR A 33 9.78 -12.75 7.23
C THR A 33 8.80 -12.92 6.08
N VAL A 34 7.89 -11.99 5.93
CA VAL A 34 6.86 -12.04 4.89
C VAL A 34 7.09 -10.90 3.90
N ILE A 35 7.16 -11.26 2.63
CA ILE A 35 7.28 -10.29 1.54
C ILE A 35 6.04 -10.45 0.65
N MET A 36 5.29 -9.37 0.50
CA MET A 36 4.07 -9.38 -0.31
C MET A 36 4.10 -8.29 -1.37
N VAL A 37 3.62 -8.62 -2.54
CA VAL A 37 3.30 -7.63 -3.57
C VAL A 37 1.83 -7.31 -3.45
N LEU A 38 1.50 -6.05 -3.19
CA LEU A 38 0.13 -5.59 -3.03
C LEU A 38 -0.14 -4.41 -3.95
N HIS A 39 -1.33 -4.37 -4.53
CA HIS A 39 -1.78 -3.21 -5.30
C HIS A 39 -2.65 -2.26 -4.49
N ASP A 40 -3.27 -2.75 -3.44
CA ASP A 40 -4.07 -1.91 -2.55
C ASP A 40 -3.14 -1.11 -1.63
N LEU A 41 -3.10 0.21 -1.83
CA LEU A 41 -2.24 1.10 -1.08
C LEU A 41 -2.52 1.07 0.41
N ASN A 42 -3.79 1.03 0.78
CA ASN A 42 -4.19 1.07 2.17
C ASN A 42 -3.83 -0.23 2.89
N GLN A 43 -3.93 -1.37 2.19
CA GLN A 43 -3.46 -2.64 2.73
C GLN A 43 -1.95 -2.64 2.91
N ALA A 44 -1.21 -2.17 1.90
CA ALA A 44 0.24 -2.08 1.99
C ALA A 44 0.68 -1.22 3.17
N MET A 45 0.04 -0.07 3.36
CA MET A 45 0.34 0.81 4.48
C MET A 45 0.02 0.17 5.81
N ARG A 46 -1.16 -0.46 5.91
CA ARG A 46 -1.67 -0.98 7.18
C ARG A 46 -0.89 -2.19 7.69
N TYR A 47 -0.50 -3.09 6.80
CA TYR A 47 0.04 -4.39 7.17
C TYR A 47 1.55 -4.52 7.04
N SER A 48 2.23 -3.52 6.49
CA SER A 48 3.68 -3.61 6.35
C SER A 48 4.41 -2.85 7.46
N SER A 49 5.57 -3.39 7.85
CA SER A 49 6.52 -2.68 8.70
C SER A 49 7.58 -1.98 7.86
N HIS A 50 7.75 -2.39 6.62
CA HIS A 50 8.67 -1.81 5.66
C HIS A 50 8.02 -1.80 4.29
N LEU A 51 8.03 -0.66 3.63
CA LEU A 51 7.39 -0.45 2.35
C LEU A 51 8.42 -0.16 1.27
N VAL A 52 8.32 -0.88 0.15
CA VAL A 52 9.11 -0.60 -1.04
C VAL A 52 8.13 -0.31 -2.18
N ALA A 53 8.21 0.87 -2.74
CA ALA A 53 7.37 1.27 -3.86
C ALA A 53 8.18 1.19 -5.14
N ILE A 54 7.66 0.46 -6.11
CA ILE A 54 8.34 0.23 -7.38
C ILE A 54 7.46 0.68 -8.54
N ALA A 55 8.05 1.43 -9.46
CA ALA A 55 7.40 1.83 -10.70
C ALA A 55 8.45 1.94 -11.80
N ASP A 56 8.08 1.53 -13.00
CA ASP A 56 8.94 1.59 -14.18
C ASP A 56 10.30 0.93 -13.96
N GLY A 57 10.32 -0.19 -13.25
CA GLY A 57 11.53 -0.93 -12.95
C GLY A 57 12.46 -0.25 -11.95
N ARG A 58 11.99 0.76 -11.24
CA ARG A 58 12.79 1.53 -10.28
C ARG A 58 12.16 1.54 -8.91
N VAL A 59 13.01 1.60 -7.89
CA VAL A 59 12.56 1.83 -6.52
C VAL A 59 12.27 3.32 -6.35
N MET A 60 11.02 3.65 -6.13
CA MET A 60 10.56 5.02 -5.93
C MET A 60 10.63 5.45 -4.47
N ALA A 61 10.45 4.52 -3.56
CA ALA A 61 10.55 4.76 -2.13
C ALA A 61 10.88 3.47 -1.41
N ASP A 62 11.56 3.58 -0.29
CA ASP A 62 12.02 2.45 0.50
C ASP A 62 12.16 2.92 1.95
N GLY A 63 11.37 2.41 2.84
CA GLY A 63 11.42 2.82 4.23
C GLY A 63 10.20 2.44 5.05
N VAL A 64 10.11 3.03 6.22
CA VAL A 64 8.97 2.86 7.11
C VAL A 64 7.73 3.49 6.47
N PRO A 65 6.58 2.80 6.48
CA PRO A 65 5.38 3.32 5.81
C PRO A 65 5.01 4.75 6.17
N GLU A 66 5.10 5.14 7.43
CA GLU A 66 4.76 6.49 7.87
C GLU A 66 5.66 7.56 7.23
N ASP A 67 6.89 7.20 6.89
CA ASP A 67 7.84 8.13 6.30
C ASP A 67 7.70 8.24 4.80
N VAL A 68 7.37 7.13 4.12
CA VAL A 68 7.40 7.10 2.65
C VAL A 68 6.01 7.26 2.02
N PHE A 69 4.95 6.96 2.74
CA PHE A 69 3.59 6.99 2.21
C PHE A 69 3.02 8.41 2.25
N THR A 70 3.21 9.14 1.19
CA THR A 70 2.84 10.56 1.07
C THR A 70 1.99 10.79 -0.18
N CYS A 71 1.33 11.96 -0.23
CA CYS A 71 0.62 12.39 -1.44
C CYS A 71 1.54 12.42 -2.66
N ASP A 72 2.79 12.87 -2.46
CA ASP A 72 3.76 12.93 -3.55
C ASP A 72 4.12 11.55 -4.08
N LEU A 73 4.28 10.58 -3.19
CA LEU A 73 4.53 9.20 -3.61
C LEU A 73 3.38 8.66 -4.44
N VAL A 74 2.15 8.84 -3.98
CA VAL A 74 0.96 8.36 -4.69
C VAL A 74 0.87 9.02 -6.07
N ARG A 75 1.15 10.30 -6.15
CA ARG A 75 1.16 11.03 -7.41
C ARG A 75 2.22 10.50 -8.37
N ASN A 76 3.41 10.26 -7.87
CA ASN A 76 4.52 9.77 -8.68
C ASN A 76 4.30 8.34 -9.16
N LEU A 77 3.68 7.49 -8.33
CA LEU A 77 3.39 6.11 -8.70
C LEU A 77 2.23 5.98 -9.66
N TYR A 78 1.15 6.71 -9.41
CA TYR A 78 -0.13 6.47 -10.08
C TYR A 78 -0.63 7.65 -10.91
N GLY A 79 -0.01 8.82 -10.80
CA GLY A 79 -0.48 10.01 -11.49
C GLY A 79 -1.81 10.51 -10.96
N VAL A 80 -2.04 10.36 -9.67
CA VAL A 80 -3.31 10.68 -9.00
C VAL A 80 -3.06 11.65 -7.86
N ASP A 81 -3.90 12.66 -7.76
CA ASP A 81 -3.97 13.50 -6.57
C ASP A 81 -4.79 12.80 -5.50
N SER A 82 -4.31 12.78 -4.28
CA SER A 82 -4.95 12.05 -3.19
C SER A 82 -4.91 12.85 -1.90
N LEU A 83 -5.79 12.46 -0.99
CA LEU A 83 -5.75 12.90 0.40
C LEU A 83 -5.13 11.75 1.21
N VAL A 84 -4.06 12.04 1.93
CA VAL A 84 -3.43 11.09 2.83
C VAL A 84 -3.65 11.56 4.26
N GLN A 85 -4.23 10.71 5.09
CA GLN A 85 -4.64 11.07 6.44
C GLN A 85 -4.27 9.98 7.44
N ASP A 86 -3.77 10.40 8.60
CA ASP A 86 -3.51 9.50 9.71
C ASP A 86 -4.81 9.24 10.46
N MET A 87 -5.03 7.97 10.82
CA MET A 87 -6.20 7.54 11.58
C MET A 87 -5.82 6.49 12.61
N GLU A 88 -6.67 6.33 13.61
CA GLU A 88 -6.60 5.19 14.52
C GLU A 88 -7.69 4.20 14.17
N LEU A 89 -7.27 2.96 13.85
CA LEU A 89 -8.19 1.87 13.56
C LEU A 89 -7.83 0.68 14.46
N ALA A 90 -8.81 0.21 15.23
CA ALA A 90 -8.63 -0.94 16.12
C ALA A 90 -7.42 -0.79 17.05
N GLY A 91 -7.24 0.40 17.61
CA GLY A 91 -6.14 0.69 18.54
C GLY A 91 -4.78 0.89 17.90
N ARG A 92 -4.71 0.97 16.58
CA ARG A 92 -3.48 1.06 15.78
C ARG A 92 -3.51 2.33 14.95
N ARG A 93 -2.41 3.07 14.95
CA ARG A 93 -2.27 4.21 14.04
C ARG A 93 -2.00 3.69 12.64
N THR A 94 -2.73 4.21 11.68
CA THR A 94 -2.53 3.88 10.27
C THR A 94 -2.72 5.13 9.43
N ARG A 95 -2.19 5.09 8.22
CA ARG A 95 -2.32 6.18 7.26
C ARG A 95 -3.16 5.69 6.10
N LEU A 96 -4.18 6.44 5.73
CA LEU A 96 -5.09 6.08 4.66
C LEU A 96 -4.95 7.04 3.49
N CYS A 97 -5.07 6.50 2.30
CA CYS A 97 -5.05 7.24 1.05
C CYS A 97 -6.45 7.24 0.43
N PHE A 98 -6.92 8.44 0.11
CA PHE A 98 -8.19 8.64 -0.59
C PHE A 98 -7.89 9.27 -1.94
N PRO A 99 -7.87 8.48 -3.04
CA PRO A 99 -7.66 9.06 -4.36
C PRO A 99 -8.76 10.05 -4.71
N GLN A 100 -8.37 11.21 -5.25
CA GLN A 100 -9.30 12.29 -5.56
C GLN A 100 -9.55 12.44 -7.05
N ARG A 101 -8.47 12.48 -7.84
CA ARG A 101 -8.56 12.75 -9.27
C ARG A 101 -7.23 12.48 -9.95
N VAL A 102 -7.26 12.43 -11.27
CA VAL A 102 -6.03 12.36 -12.07
C VAL A 102 -5.24 13.66 -11.91
N ALA A 103 -3.91 13.55 -11.77
CA ALA A 103 -3.06 14.71 -11.57
C ALA A 103 -3.16 15.68 -12.75
N ARG A 104 -3.37 16.95 -12.45
CA ARG A 104 -3.73 17.96 -13.45
C ARG A 104 -2.67 18.24 -14.49
N GLU A 105 -1.41 18.31 -14.10
CA GLU A 105 -0.34 18.61 -15.05
C GLU A 105 -0.16 17.54 -16.12
N LYS A 106 -0.69 16.33 -15.90
CA LYS A 106 -0.62 15.26 -16.89
C LYS A 106 -1.83 15.22 -17.81
N LYS A 107 -2.89 15.92 -17.46
CA LYS A 107 -4.11 15.91 -18.24
C LYS A 107 -3.96 16.58 -19.60
N GLU A 108 -3.13 17.59 -19.69
CA GLU A 108 -2.88 18.28 -20.95
C GLU A 108 -2.36 17.31 -22.00
N VAL A 109 -1.53 16.36 -21.58
CA VAL A 109 -0.99 15.34 -22.48
C VAL A 109 -2.07 14.34 -22.88
N LEU A 110 -2.99 14.04 -21.96
CA LEU A 110 -4.05 13.06 -22.21
C LEU A 110 -5.09 13.54 -23.20
N TYR A 111 -5.31 14.85 -23.28
CA TYR A 111 -6.32 15.43 -24.14
C TYR A 111 -5.77 16.08 -25.41
N ALA A 112 -4.50 15.99 -25.58
CA ALA A 112 -3.84 16.57 -26.74
C ALA A 112 -4.15 15.81 -28.04
#